data_e87b8cf05f3293b0647f3963a455d6ff
#
_entry.id   e87b8cf05f3293b0647f3963a455d6ff
#
_cell.length_a   1.000
_cell.length_b   1.000
_cell.length_c   1.000
_cell.angle_alpha   90.00
_cell.angle_beta   90.00
_cell.angle_gamma   90.00
#
_symmetry.space_group_name_H-M   'P 1'
#
loop_
_entity.id
_entity.type
_entity.pdbx_description
1 polymer ?
#
loop_
_entity_poly.entity_id
_entity_poly.type
_entity_poly.pdbx_seq_one_letter_code
_entity_poly.pdbx_strand_id
1 'polypeptide(L)'
;HILLSRVYLYMENYTECIAEVKKAEQQGIQLLNMVNNLDVIANGNLYTPIAYTNPEVEWLFGPCAVANHWEYQPATAPDFRALWDQENDQRFLANCFKSQDESNTVYMQKPNGSSQLGQSIRSAEAFLNRMEAYALSGEEGLALSELNDFRKTRIVGYSDVNLSGQA
;
A
#
# COMPACT_ATOMS: atom_id res chain seq x y z
N HIS A 1 11.23 12.86 -6.21
CA HIS A 1 11.85 11.53 -6.34
C HIS A 1 10.83 10.42 -6.52
N ILE A 2 9.78 10.30 -5.68
CA ILE A 2 8.77 9.22 -5.82
C ILE A 2 8.09 9.25 -7.19
N LEU A 3 7.61 10.41 -7.63
CA LEU A 3 7.03 10.54 -8.97
C LEU A 3 8.02 10.25 -10.10
N LEU A 4 9.28 10.65 -9.93
CA LEU A 4 10.32 10.35 -10.91
C LEU A 4 10.62 8.85 -10.98
N SER A 5 10.60 8.14 -9.85
CA SER A 5 10.77 6.69 -9.87
C SER A 5 9.65 6.00 -10.66
N ARG A 6 8.39 6.47 -10.52
CA ARG A 6 7.27 5.99 -11.33
C ARG A 6 7.50 6.25 -12.83
N VAL A 7 7.92 7.47 -13.19
CA VAL A 7 8.19 7.82 -14.59
C VAL A 7 9.27 6.91 -15.18
N TYR A 8 10.38 6.74 -14.47
CA TYR A 8 11.48 5.89 -14.95
C TYR A 8 11.08 4.41 -15.01
N LEU A 9 10.24 3.91 -14.10
CA LEU A 9 9.71 2.56 -14.16
C LEU A 9 8.90 2.33 -15.45
N TYR A 10 7.98 3.24 -15.77
CA TYR A 10 7.20 3.18 -17.02
C TYR A 10 8.03 3.39 -18.30
N MET A 11 9.17 4.05 -18.19
CA MET A 11 10.16 4.17 -19.27
C MET A 11 11.10 2.97 -19.37
N GLU A 12 10.91 1.95 -18.55
CA GLU A 12 11.78 0.76 -18.43
C GLU A 12 13.24 1.12 -18.10
N ASN A 13 13.45 2.31 -17.53
CA ASN A 13 14.76 2.76 -17.06
C ASN A 13 14.95 2.41 -15.57
N TYR A 14 15.15 1.12 -15.32
CA TYR A 14 15.16 0.57 -13.95
C TYR A 14 16.31 1.13 -13.11
N THR A 15 17.46 1.40 -13.71
CA THR A 15 18.60 2.00 -13.01
C THR A 15 18.26 3.36 -12.41
N GLU A 16 17.65 4.24 -13.20
CA GLU A 16 17.26 5.56 -12.72
C GLU A 16 16.06 5.47 -11.75
N CYS A 17 15.13 4.54 -11.97
CA CYS A 17 14.05 4.28 -11.03
C CYS A 17 14.61 3.97 -9.63
N ILE A 18 15.53 3.03 -9.53
CA ILE A 18 16.20 2.63 -8.29
C ILE A 18 16.97 3.81 -7.67
N ALA A 19 17.68 4.58 -8.50
CA ALA A 19 18.44 5.75 -8.03
C ALA A 19 17.52 6.82 -7.42
N GLU A 20 16.36 7.09 -8.03
CA GLU A 20 15.40 8.07 -7.51
C GLU A 20 14.78 7.61 -6.17
N VAL A 21 14.52 6.32 -6.02
CA VAL A 21 14.04 5.81 -4.72
C VAL A 21 15.09 5.98 -3.63
N LYS A 22 16.37 5.69 -3.93
CA LYS A 22 17.46 5.93 -2.97
C LYS A 22 17.60 7.40 -2.56
N LYS A 23 17.38 8.33 -3.50
CA LYS A 23 17.35 9.76 -3.18
C LYS A 23 16.16 10.13 -2.29
N ALA A 24 14.99 9.52 -2.52
CA ALA A 24 13.83 9.71 -1.67
C ALA A 24 14.09 9.20 -0.24
N GLU A 25 14.73 8.04 -0.08
CA GLU A 25 15.13 7.52 1.23
C GLU A 25 16.10 8.45 1.96
N GLN A 26 17.05 9.06 1.25
CA GLN A 26 17.97 10.06 1.80
C GLN A 26 17.24 11.33 2.28
N GLN A 27 16.05 11.61 1.74
CA GLN A 27 15.16 12.69 2.21
C GLN A 27 14.26 12.27 3.38
N GLY A 28 14.38 11.02 3.82
CA GLY A 28 13.71 10.54 5.04
C GLY A 28 12.33 9.94 4.83
N ILE A 29 11.98 9.49 3.62
CA ILE A 29 10.73 8.75 3.43
C ILE A 29 10.70 7.49 4.31
N GLN A 30 9.54 7.15 4.82
CA GLN A 30 9.39 6.03 5.75
C GLN A 30 8.20 5.15 5.37
N LEU A 31 8.29 3.87 5.72
CA LEU A 31 7.15 2.96 5.72
C LEU A 31 6.49 2.96 7.11
N LEU A 32 5.18 3.05 7.12
CA LEU A 32 4.41 2.80 8.33
C LEU A 32 4.51 1.31 8.67
N ASN A 33 5.00 0.98 9.87
CA ASN A 33 4.91 -0.38 10.36
C ASN A 33 3.51 -0.61 10.94
N MET A 34 2.62 -1.17 10.14
CA MET A 34 1.24 -1.42 10.54
C MET A 34 1.14 -2.52 11.61
N VAL A 35 2.05 -3.48 11.62
CA VAL A 35 2.07 -4.58 12.60
C VAL A 35 2.38 -4.06 14.01
N ASN A 36 3.28 -3.09 14.13
CA ASN A 36 3.63 -2.49 15.43
C ASN A 36 2.62 -1.44 15.91
N ASN A 37 1.62 -1.11 15.10
CA ASN A 37 0.62 -0.08 15.38
C ASN A 37 -0.83 -0.62 15.32
N LEU A 38 -1.03 -1.89 15.71
CA LEU A 38 -2.31 -2.58 15.60
C LEU A 38 -3.45 -1.85 16.31
N ASP A 39 -3.23 -1.37 17.53
CA ASP A 39 -4.26 -0.67 18.32
C ASP A 39 -4.70 0.63 17.66
N VAL A 40 -3.79 1.31 17.01
CA VAL A 40 -4.05 2.57 16.33
C VAL A 40 -4.75 2.35 15.02
N ILE A 41 -4.44 1.26 14.34
CA ILE A 41 -5.09 0.84 13.09
C ILE A 41 -6.51 0.36 13.38
N ALA A 42 -6.71 -0.45 14.42
CA ALA A 42 -8.01 -0.94 14.84
C ALA A 42 -8.97 0.20 15.21
N ASN A 43 -8.47 1.30 15.73
CA ASN A 43 -9.26 2.50 16.04
C ASN A 43 -9.38 3.48 14.86
N GLY A 44 -8.89 3.13 13.69
CA GLY A 44 -9.04 3.92 12.46
C GLY A 44 -8.22 5.21 12.39
N ASN A 45 -7.39 5.50 13.38
CA ASN A 45 -6.77 6.83 13.52
C ASN A 45 -5.45 7.02 12.78
N LEU A 46 -4.72 5.97 12.45
CA LEU A 46 -3.41 6.09 11.79
C LEU A 46 -3.40 5.69 10.33
N TYR A 47 -4.28 4.80 9.91
CA TYR A 47 -4.28 4.34 8.53
C TYR A 47 -5.37 5.02 7.71
N THR A 48 -5.26 6.33 7.59
CA THR A 48 -5.96 7.02 6.51
C THR A 48 -4.92 7.34 5.44
N PRO A 49 -4.94 6.68 4.28
CA PRO A 49 -3.92 6.86 3.25
C PRO A 49 -3.90 8.29 2.67
N ILE A 50 -4.85 9.09 3.08
CA ILE A 50 -5.03 10.49 2.67
C ILE A 50 -4.84 11.48 3.83
N ALA A 51 -4.52 11.02 5.04
CA ALA A 51 -4.29 11.92 6.16
C ALA A 51 -2.83 12.38 6.21
N TYR A 52 -2.64 13.68 6.37
CA TYR A 52 -1.30 14.26 6.57
C TYR A 52 -0.61 13.75 7.85
N THR A 53 -1.34 13.11 8.74
CA THR A 53 -0.81 12.47 9.95
C THR A 53 -0.25 11.07 9.67
N ASN A 54 -0.51 10.50 8.50
CA ASN A 54 0.06 9.22 8.11
C ASN A 54 1.52 9.44 7.66
N PRO A 55 2.49 8.80 8.30
CA PRO A 55 3.92 9.00 7.99
C PRO A 55 4.32 8.57 6.58
N GLU A 56 3.48 7.84 5.87
CA GLU A 56 3.70 7.50 4.46
C GLU A 56 3.21 8.57 3.49
N VAL A 57 2.45 9.57 3.95
CA VAL A 57 1.91 10.61 3.07
C VAL A 57 2.93 11.72 2.90
N GLU A 58 3.60 11.73 1.76
CA GLU A 58 4.61 12.72 1.41
C GLU A 58 4.00 13.96 0.78
N TRP A 59 2.89 13.80 0.10
CA TRP A 59 2.17 14.92 -0.50
C TRP A 59 0.69 14.59 -0.63
N LEU A 60 -0.14 15.53 -0.20
CA LEU A 60 -1.58 15.43 -0.27
C LEU A 60 -2.11 16.49 -1.25
N PHE A 61 -2.75 16.03 -2.31
CA PHE A 61 -3.43 16.89 -3.26
C PHE A 61 -4.90 16.99 -2.90
N GLY A 62 -5.31 18.19 -2.54
CA GLY A 62 -6.64 18.70 -2.29
C GLY A 62 -7.77 17.73 -1.91
N PRO A 63 -8.69 18.10 -1.06
CA PRO A 63 -9.87 17.28 -0.85
C PRO A 63 -10.70 17.29 -2.12
N CYS A 64 -10.77 16.18 -2.81
CA CYS A 64 -11.85 15.96 -3.73
C CYS A 64 -13.08 15.65 -2.86
N ALA A 65 -13.94 16.64 -2.66
CA ALA A 65 -15.24 16.42 -2.06
C ALA A 65 -16.05 15.54 -3.02
N VAL A 66 -15.91 14.24 -2.90
CA VAL A 66 -16.84 13.32 -3.56
C VAL A 66 -18.06 13.29 -2.66
N ALA A 67 -19.13 13.87 -3.18
CA ALA A 67 -20.43 13.85 -2.55
C ALA A 67 -20.74 12.45 -2.01
N ASN A 68 -21.27 12.39 -0.81
CA ASN A 68 -21.82 11.26 -0.06
C ASN A 68 -22.06 9.99 -0.88
N HIS A 69 -21.00 9.20 -1.12
CA HIS A 69 -21.10 7.93 -1.80
C HIS A 69 -21.21 6.77 -0.81
N TRP A 70 -22.07 6.91 0.18
CA TRP A 70 -22.47 5.77 1.01
C TRP A 70 -23.14 4.67 0.17
N GLU A 71 -23.71 5.06 -0.97
CA GLU A 71 -24.45 4.17 -1.86
C GLU A 71 -23.57 3.38 -2.83
N TYR A 72 -22.28 3.74 -2.96
CA TYR A 72 -21.39 3.14 -3.97
C TYR A 72 -20.08 2.65 -3.36
N GLN A 73 -20.19 1.82 -2.32
CA GLN A 73 -19.02 1.09 -1.84
C GLN A 73 -18.76 -0.08 -2.80
N PRO A 74 -17.65 -0.10 -3.52
CA PRO A 74 -17.40 -1.18 -4.47
C PRO A 74 -17.20 -2.49 -3.69
N ALA A 75 -18.00 -3.50 -4.04
CA ALA A 75 -17.75 -4.85 -3.58
C ALA A 75 -16.41 -5.34 -4.15
N THR A 76 -15.60 -5.95 -3.30
CA THR A 76 -14.34 -6.55 -3.76
C THR A 76 -14.61 -7.84 -4.53
N ALA A 77 -14.02 -7.96 -5.72
CA ALA A 77 -14.10 -9.20 -6.48
C ALA A 77 -13.53 -10.38 -5.67
N PRO A 78 -14.16 -11.58 -5.72
CA PRO A 78 -13.69 -12.74 -4.98
C PRO A 78 -12.22 -13.09 -5.26
N ASP A 79 -11.81 -13.03 -6.52
CA ASP A 79 -10.44 -13.33 -6.95
C ASP A 79 -9.44 -12.34 -6.35
N PHE A 80 -9.81 -11.04 -6.28
CA PHE A 80 -8.99 -10.04 -5.62
C PHE A 80 -8.86 -10.31 -4.12
N ARG A 81 -9.95 -10.73 -3.46
CA ARG A 81 -9.91 -11.09 -2.05
C ARG A 81 -9.04 -12.30 -1.75
N ALA A 82 -8.99 -13.27 -2.67
CA ALA A 82 -8.18 -14.47 -2.53
C ALA A 82 -6.65 -14.18 -2.53
N LEU A 83 -6.24 -12.99 -3.01
CA LEU A 83 -4.84 -12.57 -2.98
C LEU A 83 -4.39 -12.08 -1.60
N TRP A 84 -5.33 -11.84 -0.66
CA TRP A 84 -5.03 -11.27 0.65
C TRP A 84 -5.05 -12.33 1.74
N ASP A 85 -4.14 -12.23 2.68
CA ASP A 85 -4.29 -12.85 3.98
C ASP A 85 -5.32 -12.03 4.78
N GLN A 86 -6.59 -12.44 4.72
CA GLN A 86 -7.70 -11.67 5.26
C GLN A 86 -7.69 -11.62 6.80
N GLU A 87 -6.91 -12.46 7.46
CA GLU A 87 -6.82 -12.53 8.92
C GLU A 87 -5.65 -11.70 9.46
N ASN A 88 -4.52 -11.71 8.74
CA ASN A 88 -3.27 -11.16 9.26
C ASN A 88 -2.80 -9.90 8.52
N ASP A 89 -3.27 -9.64 7.29
CA ASP A 89 -2.88 -8.46 6.53
C ASP A 89 -3.60 -7.21 7.05
N GLN A 90 -2.84 -6.35 7.68
CA GLN A 90 -3.37 -5.14 8.31
C GLN A 90 -3.95 -4.15 7.29
N ARG A 91 -3.53 -4.20 6.03
CA ARG A 91 -4.12 -3.39 4.95
C ARG A 91 -5.53 -3.86 4.63
N PHE A 92 -5.78 -5.18 4.63
CA PHE A 92 -7.11 -5.73 4.42
C PHE A 92 -8.03 -5.34 5.58
N LEU A 93 -7.58 -5.55 6.81
CA LEU A 93 -8.36 -5.24 8.02
C LEU A 93 -8.66 -3.74 8.14
N ALA A 94 -7.75 -2.87 7.69
CA ALA A 94 -7.94 -1.42 7.74
C ALA A 94 -8.86 -0.88 6.63
N ASN A 95 -8.92 -1.55 5.47
CA ASN A 95 -9.59 -1.01 4.28
C ASN A 95 -10.80 -1.82 3.83
N CYS A 96 -11.05 -2.99 4.43
CA CYS A 96 -12.15 -3.85 4.04
C CYS A 96 -13.06 -4.16 5.22
N PHE A 97 -14.34 -4.28 4.97
CA PHE A 97 -15.29 -4.75 5.95
C PHE A 97 -16.28 -5.75 5.31
N LYS A 98 -16.76 -6.69 6.10
CA LYS A 98 -17.82 -7.59 5.68
C LYS A 98 -19.17 -6.92 5.91
N SER A 99 -20.07 -7.03 4.95
CA SER A 99 -21.47 -6.69 5.18
C SER A 99 -22.03 -7.52 6.36
N GLN A 100 -22.90 -6.90 7.13
CA GLN A 100 -23.61 -7.59 8.21
C GLN A 100 -24.86 -8.33 7.70
N ASP A 101 -25.16 -8.18 6.41
CA ASP A 101 -26.23 -8.91 5.76
C ASP A 101 -25.82 -10.36 5.45
N GLU A 102 -26.79 -11.18 5.08
CA GLU A 102 -26.58 -12.60 4.76
C GLU A 102 -25.73 -12.83 3.49
N SER A 103 -25.42 -11.76 2.73
CA SER A 103 -24.69 -11.87 1.46
C SER A 103 -23.20 -12.18 1.63
N ASN A 104 -22.64 -11.98 2.84
CA ASN A 104 -21.18 -12.08 3.09
C ASN A 104 -20.33 -11.24 2.13
N THR A 105 -20.91 -10.19 1.56
CA THR A 105 -20.20 -9.31 0.65
C THR A 105 -19.12 -8.53 1.38
N VAL A 106 -17.92 -8.49 0.82
CA VAL A 106 -16.82 -7.68 1.35
C VAL A 106 -16.69 -6.43 0.52
N TYR A 107 -16.74 -5.30 1.18
CA TYR A 107 -16.62 -3.99 0.59
C TYR A 107 -15.28 -3.36 0.94
N MET A 108 -14.72 -2.59 0.01
CA MET A 108 -13.63 -1.68 0.36
C MET A 108 -14.21 -0.46 1.05
N GLN A 109 -13.77 -0.26 2.27
CA GLN A 109 -14.14 0.91 3.05
C GLN A 109 -13.10 2.01 2.84
N LYS A 110 -13.59 3.23 2.65
CA LYS A 110 -12.74 4.40 2.84
C LYS A 110 -12.45 4.55 4.33
N PRO A 111 -11.19 4.67 4.72
CA PRO A 111 -10.84 4.89 6.10
C PRO A 111 -11.63 6.08 6.68
N ASN A 112 -12.26 5.85 7.83
CA ASN A 112 -12.96 6.85 8.64
C ASN A 112 -14.20 7.53 8.06
N GLY A 113 -14.87 6.92 7.08
CA GLY A 113 -16.12 7.49 6.56
C GLY A 113 -15.97 8.91 6.01
N SER A 114 -14.74 9.35 5.78
CA SER A 114 -14.44 10.67 5.25
C SER A 114 -14.95 10.75 3.81
N SER A 115 -15.79 11.73 3.57
CA SER A 115 -16.23 12.12 2.21
C SER A 115 -15.08 12.72 1.38
N GLN A 116 -13.89 12.85 1.96
CA GLN A 116 -12.72 13.44 1.33
C GLN A 116 -11.88 12.34 0.70
N LEU A 117 -11.93 12.24 -0.62
CA LEU A 117 -10.97 11.50 -1.42
C LEU A 117 -9.80 12.42 -1.74
N GLY A 118 -8.79 12.44 -0.90
CA GLY A 118 -7.50 13.00 -1.27
C GLY A 118 -6.74 12.01 -2.14
N GLN A 119 -6.05 12.50 -3.14
CA GLN A 119 -4.99 11.74 -3.78
C GLN A 119 -3.69 12.07 -3.05
N SER A 120 -2.97 11.05 -2.64
CA SER A 120 -1.70 11.22 -1.95
C SER A 120 -0.58 10.52 -2.69
N ILE A 121 0.60 11.13 -2.65
CA ILE A 121 1.85 10.46 -2.99
C ILE A 121 2.37 9.85 -1.70
N ARG A 122 2.63 8.56 -1.71
CA ARG A 122 3.04 7.82 -0.51
C ARG A 122 4.40 7.16 -0.69
N SER A 123 5.15 7.13 0.40
CA SER A 123 6.44 6.45 0.48
C SER A 123 6.37 4.99 0.03
N ALA A 124 5.29 4.28 0.38
CA ALA A 124 5.08 2.89 -0.02
C ALA A 124 5.19 2.68 -1.53
N GLU A 125 4.77 3.64 -2.33
CA GLU A 125 4.90 3.57 -3.79
C GLU A 125 6.36 3.54 -4.25
N ALA A 126 7.22 4.34 -3.64
CA ALA A 126 8.65 4.35 -4.00
C ALA A 126 9.28 2.97 -3.79
N PHE A 127 9.00 2.34 -2.66
CA PHE A 127 9.52 1.00 -2.36
C PHE A 127 8.97 -0.05 -3.32
N LEU A 128 7.68 0.01 -3.67
CA LEU A 128 7.09 -0.89 -4.67
C LEU A 128 7.70 -0.69 -6.06
N ASN A 129 7.91 0.57 -6.49
CA ASN A 129 8.56 0.87 -7.77
C ASN A 129 9.98 0.28 -7.83
N ARG A 130 10.74 0.35 -6.73
CA ARG A 130 12.10 -0.23 -6.67
C ARG A 130 12.08 -1.75 -6.71
N MET A 131 11.18 -2.38 -5.96
CA MET A 131 11.03 -3.84 -6.00
C MET A 131 10.71 -4.34 -7.41
N GLU A 132 9.78 -3.68 -8.10
CA GLU A 132 9.43 -3.98 -9.48
C GLU A 132 10.61 -3.74 -10.43
N ALA A 133 11.33 -2.64 -10.27
CA ALA A 133 12.52 -2.35 -11.06
C ALA A 133 13.61 -3.42 -10.86
N TYR A 134 13.86 -3.89 -9.64
CA TYR A 134 14.78 -4.99 -9.38
C TYR A 134 14.33 -6.29 -10.05
N ALA A 135 13.04 -6.64 -9.94
CA ALA A 135 12.51 -7.85 -10.56
C ALA A 135 12.67 -7.82 -12.10
N LEU A 136 12.32 -6.68 -12.71
CA LEU A 136 12.38 -6.51 -14.17
C LEU A 136 13.82 -6.35 -14.71
N SER A 137 14.77 -5.92 -13.88
CA SER A 137 16.19 -5.86 -14.25
C SER A 137 16.97 -7.16 -14.00
N GLY A 138 16.31 -8.21 -13.50
CA GLY A 138 16.94 -9.50 -13.20
C GLY A 138 17.61 -9.58 -11.82
N GLU A 139 17.42 -8.58 -10.98
CA GLU A 139 17.93 -8.55 -9.59
C GLU A 139 16.93 -9.20 -8.61
N GLU A 140 16.47 -10.42 -8.95
CA GLU A 140 15.38 -11.12 -8.23
C GLU A 140 15.63 -11.26 -6.73
N GLY A 141 16.88 -11.48 -6.34
CA GLY A 141 17.25 -11.60 -4.91
C GLY A 141 17.00 -10.31 -4.13
N LEU A 142 17.28 -9.16 -4.72
CA LEU A 142 17.02 -7.85 -4.11
C LEU A 142 15.52 -7.56 -4.06
N ALA A 143 14.81 -7.84 -5.15
CA ALA A 143 13.36 -7.69 -5.22
C ALA A 143 12.67 -8.52 -4.13
N LEU A 144 13.08 -9.78 -3.96
CA LEU A 144 12.50 -10.67 -2.96
C LEU A 144 12.81 -10.24 -1.54
N SER A 145 14.05 -9.82 -1.28
CA SER A 145 14.44 -9.30 0.04
C SER A 145 13.59 -8.10 0.45
N GLU A 146 13.44 -7.12 -0.43
CA GLU A 146 12.63 -5.93 -0.15
C GLU A 146 11.14 -6.25 -0.04
N LEU A 147 10.63 -7.19 -0.84
CA LEU A 147 9.26 -7.65 -0.73
C LEU A 147 8.98 -8.28 0.63
N ASN A 148 9.89 -9.13 1.12
CA ASN A 148 9.77 -9.73 2.44
C ASN A 148 9.80 -8.66 3.53
N ASP A 149 10.71 -7.70 3.46
CA ASP A 149 10.80 -6.61 4.43
C ASP A 149 9.55 -5.71 4.41
N PHE A 150 9.03 -5.41 3.22
CA PHE A 150 7.77 -4.69 3.08
C PHE A 150 6.60 -5.46 3.72
N ARG A 151 6.48 -6.76 3.44
CA ARG A 151 5.40 -7.61 3.98
C ARG A 151 5.46 -7.74 5.50
N LYS A 152 6.65 -7.80 6.09
CA LYS A 152 6.83 -7.78 7.57
C LYS A 152 6.22 -6.54 8.22
N THR A 153 6.14 -5.43 7.52
CA THR A 153 5.50 -4.22 8.03
C THR A 153 3.98 -4.22 7.89
N ARG A 154 3.41 -5.19 7.18
CA ARG A 154 1.98 -5.25 6.80
C ARG A 154 1.23 -6.44 7.35
N ILE A 155 1.90 -7.58 7.53
CA ILE A 155 1.26 -8.87 7.82
C ILE A 155 1.77 -9.38 9.17
N VAL A 156 0.84 -9.62 10.09
CA VAL A 156 1.16 -10.18 11.41
C VAL A 156 1.64 -11.62 11.26
N GLY A 157 2.74 -11.96 11.94
CA GLY A 157 3.29 -13.31 11.88
C GLY A 157 3.87 -13.71 10.52
N TYR A 158 4.17 -12.74 9.66
CA TYR A 158 4.73 -13.00 8.34
C TYR A 158 6.05 -13.77 8.41
N SER A 159 6.16 -14.80 7.59
CA SER A 159 7.40 -15.54 7.37
C SER A 159 7.90 -15.28 5.95
N ASP A 160 9.21 -15.13 5.80
CA ASP A 160 9.81 -14.85 4.50
C ASP A 160 9.46 -15.93 3.47
N VAL A 161 9.02 -15.47 2.31
CA VAL A 161 8.79 -16.36 1.16
C VAL A 161 10.06 -16.49 0.35
N ASN A 162 10.23 -17.63 -0.26
CA ASN A 162 11.31 -17.90 -1.21
C ASN A 162 10.67 -18.17 -2.57
N LEU A 163 10.57 -17.13 -3.38
CA LEU A 163 10.02 -17.20 -4.74
C LEU A 163 11.17 -17.20 -5.74
N SER A 164 11.08 -18.00 -6.79
CA SER A 164 12.03 -18.02 -7.88
C SER A 164 11.30 -18.17 -9.21
N GLY A 165 11.84 -17.52 -10.24
CA GLY A 165 11.28 -17.54 -11.58
C GLY A 165 10.26 -16.41 -11.83
N GLN A 166 9.99 -16.18 -13.11
CA GLN A 166 8.89 -15.29 -13.51
C GLN A 166 7.56 -16.01 -13.28
N ALA A 167 6.68 -15.38 -12.51
CA ALA A 167 5.32 -15.86 -12.30
C ALA A 167 4.45 -15.57 -13.53
#